data_0bc202f3cab9cd04adff644695feb398
#
_entry.id   0bc202f3cab9cd04adff644695feb398
#
_cell.length_a   1.000
_cell.length_b   1.000
_cell.length_c   1.000
_cell.angle_alpha   90.00
_cell.angle_beta   90.00
_cell.angle_gamma   90.00
#
_symmetry.space_group_name_H-M   'P 1'
#
loop_
_entity.id
_entity.type
_entity.pdbx_description
1 polymer ?
#
loop_
_entity_poly.entity_id
_entity_poly.type
_entity_poly.pdbx_seq_one_letter_code
_entity_poly.pdbx_strand_id
1 'polypeptide(L)'
;VKGTTNGTITDFDGNFSIPGVKSGDIIVISFVGYQTQEITWAGKPLNVTLKDDTQALEEVVVVGFGSQKKTNLTGSVAQVKMDEVLGDRPVTNVKNALQGSIPGLMVSGGSSPGESKTFNIRGDVSINGMSPLVLIDNVEGNIDLINPEDIESISVLKDAASSAIYGARAAAGVIL
;
A
#
# COMPACT_ATOMS: atom_id res chain seq x y z
N VAL A 1 32.97 3.11 -13.57
CA VAL A 1 33.43 4.51 -13.56
C VAL A 1 32.40 5.35 -14.29
N LYS A 2 31.90 6.39 -13.65
CA LYS A 2 30.82 7.25 -14.17
C LYS A 2 31.20 7.85 -15.53
N GLY A 3 30.30 7.76 -16.52
CA GLY A 3 30.52 8.30 -17.86
C GLY A 3 31.43 7.47 -18.79
N THR A 4 31.83 6.28 -18.34
CA THR A 4 32.63 5.35 -19.14
C THR A 4 32.00 3.94 -19.12
N THR A 5 32.44 3.07 -20.00
CA THR A 5 32.09 1.64 -19.99
C THR A 5 33.00 0.80 -19.10
N ASN A 6 33.97 1.46 -18.40
CA ASN A 6 34.88 0.75 -17.50
C ASN A 6 34.20 0.37 -16.19
N GLY A 7 34.06 -0.93 -15.95
CA GLY A 7 33.40 -1.48 -14.77
C GLY A 7 33.90 -2.88 -14.46
N THR A 8 33.61 -3.33 -13.24
CA THR A 8 33.92 -4.67 -12.77
C THR A 8 32.82 -5.15 -11.82
N ILE A 9 32.78 -6.42 -11.51
CA ILE A 9 31.96 -7.02 -10.47
C ILE A 9 32.84 -7.42 -9.27
N THR A 10 32.25 -7.45 -8.09
CA THR A 10 32.93 -7.96 -6.87
C THR A 10 33.03 -9.47 -6.90
N ASP A 11 34.05 -10.02 -6.25
CA ASP A 11 34.14 -11.44 -5.94
C ASP A 11 33.23 -11.81 -4.72
N PHE A 12 33.25 -13.09 -4.32
CA PHE A 12 32.44 -13.59 -3.19
C PHE A 12 32.85 -12.98 -1.84
N ASP A 13 34.08 -12.49 -1.72
CA ASP A 13 34.60 -11.83 -0.52
C ASP A 13 34.38 -10.31 -0.55
N GLY A 14 33.74 -9.80 -1.62
CA GLY A 14 33.46 -8.38 -1.80
C GLY A 14 34.65 -7.57 -2.35
N ASN A 15 35.73 -8.19 -2.79
CA ASN A 15 36.87 -7.48 -3.37
C ASN A 15 36.61 -7.15 -4.84
N PHE A 16 37.08 -6.01 -5.26
CA PHE A 16 37.03 -5.59 -6.65
C PHE A 16 38.30 -4.87 -7.10
N SER A 17 38.57 -4.92 -8.38
CA SER A 17 39.68 -4.21 -9.00
C SER A 17 39.22 -3.59 -10.31
N ILE A 18 39.43 -2.29 -10.48
CA ILE A 18 39.08 -1.56 -11.69
C ILE A 18 40.37 -0.99 -12.28
N PRO A 19 40.87 -1.51 -13.41
CA PRO A 19 42.07 -0.97 -14.06
C PRO A 19 41.78 0.37 -14.74
N GLY A 20 42.78 1.21 -14.85
CA GLY A 20 42.71 2.44 -15.65
C GLY A 20 41.94 3.60 -15.02
N VAL A 21 41.64 3.56 -13.73
CA VAL A 21 41.01 4.67 -13.00
C VAL A 21 42.04 5.73 -12.64
N LYS A 22 41.69 6.99 -12.81
CA LYS A 22 42.52 8.15 -12.45
C LYS A 22 42.02 8.79 -11.17
N SER A 23 42.93 9.40 -10.41
CA SER A 23 42.53 10.18 -9.25
C SER A 23 41.59 11.31 -9.65
N GLY A 24 40.41 11.37 -9.00
CA GLY A 24 39.34 12.31 -9.34
C GLY A 24 38.18 11.67 -10.09
N ASP A 25 38.31 10.44 -10.58
CA ASP A 25 37.20 9.73 -11.22
C ASP A 25 36.13 9.35 -10.19
N ILE A 26 34.87 9.38 -10.62
CA ILE A 26 33.74 8.97 -9.78
C ILE A 26 33.46 7.49 -10.03
N ILE A 27 33.56 6.70 -8.97
CA ILE A 27 33.20 5.28 -8.97
C ILE A 27 31.76 5.16 -8.48
N VAL A 28 30.92 4.56 -9.31
CA VAL A 28 29.52 4.26 -8.98
C VAL A 28 29.43 2.80 -8.55
N ILE A 29 28.92 2.56 -7.35
CA ILE A 29 28.76 1.22 -6.77
C ILE A 29 27.27 1.02 -6.55
N SER A 30 26.71 -0.04 -7.15
CA SER A 30 25.31 -0.39 -7.07
C SER A 30 25.12 -1.90 -6.89
N PHE A 31 24.15 -2.26 -6.10
CA PHE A 31 23.70 -3.65 -5.95
C PHE A 31 22.18 -3.66 -5.74
N VAL A 32 21.53 -4.75 -6.15
CA VAL A 32 20.07 -4.89 -6.00
C VAL A 32 19.70 -4.89 -4.52
N GLY A 33 18.75 -4.02 -4.13
CA GLY A 33 18.32 -3.86 -2.74
C GLY A 33 19.17 -2.89 -1.91
N TYR A 34 20.16 -2.22 -2.52
CA TYR A 34 21.02 -1.23 -1.85
C TYR A 34 21.03 0.10 -2.58
N GLN A 35 21.22 1.17 -1.82
CA GLN A 35 21.36 2.53 -2.37
C GLN A 35 22.64 2.64 -3.19
N THR A 36 22.52 3.14 -4.42
CA THR A 36 23.66 3.42 -5.26
C THR A 36 24.53 4.51 -4.63
N GLN A 37 25.82 4.26 -4.48
CA GLN A 37 26.78 5.23 -3.95
C GLN A 37 27.74 5.70 -5.04
N GLU A 38 27.99 7.01 -5.05
CA GLU A 38 28.98 7.65 -5.93
C GLU A 38 30.14 8.15 -5.05
N ILE A 39 31.35 7.69 -5.34
CA ILE A 39 32.53 8.02 -4.55
C ILE A 39 33.64 8.52 -5.48
N THR A 40 34.18 9.69 -5.19
CA THR A 40 35.34 10.21 -5.92
C THR A 40 36.61 9.49 -5.44
N TRP A 41 37.30 8.82 -6.36
CA TRP A 41 38.50 8.06 -6.03
C TRP A 41 39.73 8.95 -5.81
N ALA A 42 40.35 8.82 -4.66
CA ALA A 42 41.52 9.62 -4.26
C ALA A 42 42.86 8.88 -4.40
N GLY A 43 42.92 7.78 -5.17
CA GLY A 43 44.16 7.02 -5.39
C GLY A 43 44.53 6.03 -4.27
N LYS A 44 43.60 5.77 -3.32
CA LYS A 44 43.80 4.83 -2.21
C LYS A 44 42.83 3.65 -2.32
N PRO A 45 43.14 2.50 -1.71
CA PRO A 45 42.18 1.41 -1.59
C PRO A 45 40.84 1.91 -1.01
N LEU A 46 39.74 1.51 -1.61
CA LEU A 46 38.41 1.96 -1.27
C LEU A 46 37.66 0.86 -0.51
N ASN A 47 37.19 1.17 0.69
CA ASN A 47 36.29 0.33 1.45
C ASN A 47 34.93 0.99 1.47
N VAL A 48 33.90 0.27 0.98
CA VAL A 48 32.54 0.84 0.83
C VAL A 48 31.55 -0.08 1.50
N THR A 49 30.74 0.50 2.39
CA THR A 49 29.59 -0.19 2.97
C THR A 49 28.34 0.35 2.32
N LEU A 50 27.61 -0.48 1.60
CA LEU A 50 26.34 -0.14 1.02
C LEU A 50 25.28 -0.07 2.11
N LYS A 51 24.36 0.89 1.97
CA LYS A 51 23.17 0.99 2.83
C LYS A 51 22.00 0.34 2.12
N ASP A 52 21.18 -0.36 2.87
CA ASP A 52 19.95 -0.94 2.35
C ASP A 52 19.11 0.14 1.68
N ASP A 53 18.63 -0.15 0.47
CA ASP A 53 17.65 0.69 -0.19
C ASP A 53 16.28 0.34 0.37
N THR A 54 16.02 0.82 1.59
CA THR A 54 14.68 0.84 2.15
C THR A 54 13.90 1.95 1.43
N GLN A 55 13.74 1.86 0.12
CA GLN A 55 12.61 2.52 -0.49
C GLN A 55 11.38 1.87 0.14
N ALA A 56 10.83 2.56 1.12
CA ALA A 56 9.47 2.28 1.54
C ALA A 56 8.65 2.23 0.24
N LEU A 57 8.14 1.06 -0.09
CA LEU A 57 7.22 0.91 -1.21
C LEU A 57 6.17 1.98 -0.98
N GLU A 58 6.17 3.00 -1.84
CA GLU A 58 5.21 4.09 -1.72
C GLU A 58 3.84 3.45 -1.85
N GLU A 59 3.16 3.34 -0.72
CA GLU A 59 1.86 2.71 -0.64
C GLU A 59 0.90 3.51 -1.51
N VAL A 60 0.47 2.91 -2.60
CA VAL A 60 -0.47 3.51 -3.54
C VAL A 60 -1.87 3.06 -3.16
N VAL A 61 -2.74 4.01 -2.90
CA VAL A 61 -4.14 3.76 -2.57
C VAL A 61 -5.00 3.98 -3.80
N VAL A 62 -5.88 3.04 -4.08
CA VAL A 62 -6.90 3.20 -5.11
C VAL A 62 -7.96 4.17 -4.59
N VAL A 63 -8.14 5.29 -5.29
CA VAL A 63 -9.14 6.31 -4.96
C VAL A 63 -10.00 6.57 -6.19
N GLY A 64 -11.17 5.99 -6.21
CA GLY A 64 -12.10 6.18 -7.31
C GLY A 64 -11.55 5.72 -8.66
N PHE A 65 -11.55 6.61 -9.64
CA PHE A 65 -11.08 6.29 -11.00
C PHE A 65 -9.57 6.35 -11.20
N GLY A 66 -8.78 6.29 -10.11
CA GLY A 66 -7.32 6.33 -10.21
C GLY A 66 -6.63 5.84 -8.95
N SER A 67 -5.32 5.69 -9.04
CA SER A 67 -4.45 5.40 -7.92
C SER A 67 -3.64 6.63 -7.54
N GLN A 68 -3.56 6.95 -6.26
CA GLN A 68 -2.75 8.06 -5.74
C GLN A 68 -1.84 7.56 -4.62
N LYS A 69 -0.67 8.20 -4.49
CA LYS A 69 0.22 7.92 -3.37
C LYS A 69 -0.48 8.31 -2.06
N LYS A 70 -0.40 7.45 -1.05
CA LYS A 70 -1.01 7.67 0.27
C LYS A 70 -0.61 9.01 0.89
N THR A 71 0.62 9.45 0.65
CA THR A 71 1.15 10.74 1.11
C THR A 71 0.47 11.96 0.48
N ASN A 72 -0.15 11.80 -0.68
CA ASN A 72 -0.85 12.88 -1.40
C ASN A 72 -2.35 12.93 -1.11
N LEU A 73 -2.87 11.98 -0.33
CA LEU A 73 -4.26 11.96 0.07
C LEU A 73 -4.49 12.94 1.21
N THR A 74 -5.20 14.02 0.93
CA THR A 74 -5.65 14.98 1.96
C THR A 74 -6.88 14.49 2.70
N GLY A 75 -7.59 13.49 2.16
CA GLY A 75 -8.79 12.91 2.72
C GLY A 75 -8.51 11.77 3.72
N SER A 76 -9.49 11.51 4.59
CA SER A 76 -9.43 10.39 5.55
C SER A 76 -9.73 9.06 4.85
N VAL A 77 -8.71 8.47 4.24
CA VAL A 77 -8.77 7.15 3.60
C VAL A 77 -8.07 6.13 4.49
N ALA A 78 -8.70 5.00 4.73
CA ALA A 78 -8.06 3.85 5.35
C ALA A 78 -8.01 2.71 4.33
N GLN A 79 -6.85 2.08 4.21
CA GLN A 79 -6.65 0.90 3.40
C GLN A 79 -6.15 -0.24 4.27
N VAL A 80 -6.63 -1.43 3.97
CA VAL A 80 -6.22 -2.66 4.65
C VAL A 80 -6.04 -3.74 3.58
N LYS A 81 -4.95 -4.48 3.67
CA LYS A 81 -4.72 -5.68 2.86
C LYS A 81 -5.42 -6.86 3.52
N MET A 82 -6.14 -7.64 2.72
CA MET A 82 -6.90 -8.76 3.27
C MET A 82 -6.01 -9.85 3.84
N ASP A 83 -4.85 -10.09 3.28
CA ASP A 83 -3.87 -11.05 3.81
C ASP A 83 -3.46 -10.73 5.26
N GLU A 84 -3.28 -9.44 5.57
CA GLU A 84 -2.93 -8.99 6.92
C GLU A 84 -4.09 -9.15 7.91
N VAL A 85 -5.33 -9.01 7.45
CA VAL A 85 -6.53 -9.11 8.26
C VAL A 85 -6.94 -10.55 8.50
N LEU A 86 -6.88 -11.37 7.48
CA LEU A 86 -7.24 -12.78 7.55
C LEU A 86 -6.22 -13.54 8.39
N GLY A 87 -4.91 -13.34 8.15
CA GLY A 87 -3.87 -14.15 8.76
C GLY A 87 -4.20 -15.64 8.60
N ASP A 88 -3.97 -16.41 9.65
CA ASP A 88 -4.30 -17.85 9.67
C ASP A 88 -5.74 -18.16 10.10
N ARG A 89 -6.63 -17.15 10.18
CA ARG A 89 -8.00 -17.34 10.65
C ARG A 89 -8.95 -17.67 9.50
N PRO A 90 -9.67 -18.79 9.52
CA PRO A 90 -10.71 -19.06 8.54
C PRO A 90 -11.90 -18.11 8.78
N VAL A 91 -12.05 -17.12 7.93
CA VAL A 91 -13.16 -16.16 7.99
C VAL A 91 -14.04 -16.36 6.76
N THR A 92 -15.29 -16.68 6.99
CA THR A 92 -16.26 -16.98 5.91
C THR A 92 -16.95 -15.74 5.34
N ASN A 93 -16.81 -14.58 6.00
CA ASN A 93 -17.50 -13.36 5.57
C ASN A 93 -16.57 -12.14 5.74
N VAL A 94 -16.48 -11.32 4.69
CA VAL A 94 -15.65 -10.11 4.65
C VAL A 94 -15.99 -9.14 5.77
N LYS A 95 -17.27 -8.99 6.13
CA LYS A 95 -17.71 -8.10 7.22
C LYS A 95 -17.14 -8.52 8.56
N ASN A 96 -17.03 -9.83 8.80
CA ASN A 96 -16.41 -10.35 10.01
C ASN A 96 -14.91 -10.12 10.05
N ALA A 97 -14.24 -10.25 8.92
CA ALA A 97 -12.80 -9.98 8.78
C ALA A 97 -12.48 -8.52 9.10
N LEU A 98 -13.27 -7.59 8.58
CA LEU A 98 -13.04 -6.16 8.72
C LEU A 98 -13.42 -5.59 10.10
N GLN A 99 -14.13 -6.35 10.92
CA GLN A 99 -14.55 -5.90 12.25
C GLN A 99 -13.33 -5.61 13.15
N GLY A 100 -13.14 -4.33 13.50
CA GLY A 100 -12.02 -3.87 14.31
C GLY A 100 -10.70 -3.65 13.58
N SER A 101 -10.61 -3.99 12.27
CA SER A 101 -9.40 -3.84 11.48
C SER A 101 -9.24 -2.43 10.90
N ILE A 102 -10.35 -1.73 10.67
CA ILE A 102 -10.34 -0.40 10.07
C ILE A 102 -10.86 0.63 11.08
N PRO A 103 -10.05 1.61 11.51
CA PRO A 103 -10.50 2.66 12.42
C PRO A 103 -11.66 3.45 11.81
N GLY A 104 -12.77 3.60 12.55
CA GLY A 104 -13.96 4.33 12.12
C GLY A 104 -14.90 3.56 11.19
N LEU A 105 -14.64 2.29 10.90
CA LEU A 105 -15.57 1.37 10.30
C LEU A 105 -16.20 0.51 11.41
N MET A 106 -17.50 0.61 11.58
CA MET A 106 -18.27 -0.21 12.50
C MET A 106 -19.05 -1.27 11.73
N VAL A 107 -18.98 -2.49 12.20
CA VAL A 107 -19.78 -3.59 11.68
C VAL A 107 -20.82 -3.91 12.74
N SER A 108 -22.08 -3.61 12.45
CA SER A 108 -23.21 -3.87 13.33
C SER A 108 -24.16 -4.92 12.72
N GLY A 109 -24.84 -5.67 13.57
CA GLY A 109 -25.75 -6.74 13.15
C GLY A 109 -25.66 -7.97 14.03
N GLY A 110 -26.35 -9.00 13.64
CA GLY A 110 -26.50 -10.20 14.45
C GLY A 110 -25.22 -10.97 14.72
N SER A 111 -25.22 -11.65 15.86
CA SER A 111 -24.10 -12.52 16.25
C SER A 111 -24.31 -13.97 15.77
N SER A 112 -25.48 -14.27 15.21
CA SER A 112 -25.81 -15.62 14.76
C SER A 112 -25.34 -15.86 13.30
N PRO A 113 -24.94 -17.10 12.97
CA PRO A 113 -24.64 -17.46 11.61
C PRO A 113 -25.85 -17.21 10.69
N GLY A 114 -25.67 -16.46 9.60
CA GLY A 114 -26.72 -16.14 8.63
C GLY A 114 -27.45 -14.81 8.87
N GLU A 115 -27.20 -14.12 9.97
CA GLU A 115 -27.71 -12.76 10.16
C GLU A 115 -26.90 -11.76 9.34
N SER A 116 -27.62 -10.85 8.66
CA SER A 116 -27.00 -9.81 7.87
C SER A 116 -26.33 -8.77 8.79
N LYS A 117 -25.10 -8.45 8.47
CA LYS A 117 -24.34 -7.36 9.09
C LYS A 117 -24.33 -6.14 8.19
N THR A 118 -24.32 -4.97 8.80
CA THR A 118 -24.24 -3.69 8.08
C THR A 118 -22.96 -2.97 8.42
N PHE A 119 -22.44 -2.22 7.44
CA PHE A 119 -21.34 -1.30 7.63
C PHE A 119 -21.85 0.08 8.01
N ASN A 120 -21.22 0.68 9.03
CA ASN A 120 -21.40 2.09 9.37
C ASN A 120 -20.01 2.76 9.42
N ILE A 121 -19.85 3.86 8.70
CA ILE A 121 -18.61 4.64 8.70
C ILE A 121 -18.86 5.89 9.56
N ARG A 122 -18.07 6.05 10.63
CA ARG A 122 -18.18 7.17 11.59
C ARG A 122 -19.55 7.27 12.30
N GLY A 123 -20.29 6.17 12.41
CA GLY A 123 -21.59 6.12 13.06
C GLY A 123 -22.78 6.37 12.11
N ASP A 124 -23.96 6.44 12.66
CA ASP A 124 -25.17 6.65 11.88
C ASP A 124 -25.25 8.08 11.33
N VAL A 125 -25.08 8.24 10.03
CA VAL A 125 -25.10 9.54 9.34
C VAL A 125 -26.51 9.99 9.03
N SER A 126 -27.50 9.10 9.09
CA SER A 126 -28.90 9.40 8.75
C SER A 126 -29.88 8.64 9.63
N ILE A 127 -30.95 9.31 10.04
CA ILE A 127 -32.07 8.72 10.79
C ILE A 127 -32.74 7.59 10.00
N ASN A 128 -32.63 7.60 8.68
CA ASN A 128 -33.23 6.58 7.80
C ASN A 128 -32.26 5.40 7.48
N GLY A 129 -31.12 5.31 8.15
CA GLY A 129 -30.18 4.21 7.96
C GLY A 129 -29.52 4.22 6.57
N MET A 130 -28.59 5.13 6.32
CA MET A 130 -27.77 5.09 5.11
C MET A 130 -26.60 4.11 5.28
N SER A 131 -26.51 3.14 4.38
CA SER A 131 -25.35 2.26 4.27
C SER A 131 -24.27 2.86 3.38
N PRO A 132 -22.98 2.62 3.64
CA PRO A 132 -21.91 3.01 2.73
C PRO A 132 -22.10 2.38 1.35
N LEU A 133 -21.67 3.10 0.34
CA LEU A 133 -21.62 2.57 -1.03
C LEU A 133 -20.49 1.57 -1.15
N VAL A 134 -20.80 0.36 -1.59
CA VAL A 134 -19.80 -0.70 -1.80
C VAL A 134 -19.54 -0.84 -3.30
N LEU A 135 -18.29 -0.70 -3.69
CA LEU A 135 -17.83 -0.88 -5.06
C LEU A 135 -16.79 -2.00 -5.10
N ILE A 136 -16.98 -2.92 -6.03
CA ILE A 136 -16.09 -4.04 -6.31
C ILE A 136 -15.51 -3.77 -7.70
N ASP A 137 -14.21 -3.55 -7.78
CA ASP A 137 -13.54 -3.17 -9.05
C ASP A 137 -14.24 -2.00 -9.76
N ASN A 138 -14.63 -0.98 -8.98
CA ASN A 138 -15.37 0.22 -9.43
C ASN A 138 -16.83 -0.02 -9.86
N VAL A 139 -17.37 -1.20 -9.66
CA VAL A 139 -18.79 -1.52 -9.93
C VAL A 139 -19.54 -1.71 -8.62
N GLU A 140 -20.72 -1.13 -8.50
CA GLU A 140 -21.57 -1.32 -7.33
C GLU A 140 -21.92 -2.80 -7.15
N GLY A 141 -21.64 -3.35 -5.99
CA GLY A 141 -21.83 -4.76 -5.72
C GLY A 141 -22.12 -5.08 -4.27
N ASN A 142 -22.42 -6.36 -4.02
CA ASN A 142 -22.66 -6.87 -2.68
C ASN A 142 -21.45 -7.63 -2.17
N ILE A 143 -20.80 -7.10 -1.14
CA ILE A 143 -19.60 -7.68 -0.53
C ILE A 143 -19.87 -9.06 0.15
N ASP A 144 -21.12 -9.36 0.48
CA ASP A 144 -21.47 -10.65 1.09
C ASP A 144 -21.38 -11.83 0.12
N LEU A 145 -21.30 -11.54 -1.18
CA LEU A 145 -21.21 -12.56 -2.24
C LEU A 145 -19.77 -12.89 -2.64
N ILE A 146 -18.79 -12.18 -2.07
CA ILE A 146 -17.38 -12.36 -2.41
C ILE A 146 -16.70 -13.20 -1.32
N ASN A 147 -15.85 -14.12 -1.76
CA ASN A 147 -14.96 -14.83 -0.84
C ASN A 147 -13.88 -13.85 -0.32
N PRO A 148 -13.65 -13.77 1.02
CA PRO A 148 -12.59 -12.93 1.57
C PRO A 148 -11.19 -13.20 0.99
N GLU A 149 -10.90 -14.43 0.56
CA GLU A 149 -9.63 -14.83 -0.02
C GLU A 149 -9.41 -14.28 -1.44
N ASP A 150 -10.47 -13.86 -2.14
CA ASP A 150 -10.39 -13.29 -3.49
C ASP A 150 -10.13 -11.77 -3.47
N ILE A 151 -10.08 -11.17 -2.27
CA ILE A 151 -9.89 -9.73 -2.10
C ILE A 151 -8.44 -9.43 -1.76
N GLU A 152 -7.78 -8.63 -2.59
CA GLU A 152 -6.41 -8.17 -2.33
C GLU A 152 -6.37 -7.09 -1.25
N SER A 153 -7.17 -6.05 -1.40
CA SER A 153 -7.21 -4.93 -0.46
C SER A 153 -8.56 -4.24 -0.44
N ILE A 154 -8.87 -3.61 0.68
CA ILE A 154 -10.08 -2.81 0.85
C ILE A 154 -9.69 -1.39 1.24
N SER A 155 -10.21 -0.41 0.50
CA SER A 155 -10.03 1.00 0.77
C SER A 155 -11.35 1.61 1.25
N VAL A 156 -11.33 2.34 2.35
CA VAL A 156 -12.52 2.99 2.93
C VAL A 156 -12.35 4.51 2.88
N LEU A 157 -13.18 5.16 2.08
CA LEU A 157 -13.27 6.61 1.98
C LEU A 157 -14.24 7.11 3.03
N LYS A 158 -13.73 7.81 4.05
CA LYS A 158 -14.51 8.18 5.23
C LYS A 158 -15.01 9.62 5.22
N ASP A 159 -14.51 10.46 4.33
CA ASP A 159 -14.90 11.86 4.25
C ASP A 159 -15.63 12.21 2.96
N ALA A 160 -16.44 13.25 3.06
CA ALA A 160 -17.27 13.70 1.95
C ALA A 160 -16.44 14.20 0.75
N ALA A 161 -15.24 14.74 0.97
CA ALA A 161 -14.38 15.23 -0.11
C ALA A 161 -13.88 14.09 -0.99
N SER A 162 -13.42 13.00 -0.38
CA SER A 162 -12.94 11.81 -1.11
C SER A 162 -14.08 11.02 -1.74
N SER A 163 -15.28 11.04 -1.15
CA SER A 163 -16.45 10.32 -1.65
C SER A 163 -17.29 11.12 -2.65
N ALA A 164 -17.04 12.42 -2.80
CA ALA A 164 -17.84 13.32 -3.65
C ALA A 164 -17.94 12.89 -5.12
N ILE A 165 -16.91 12.23 -5.65
CA ILE A 165 -16.89 11.73 -7.04
C ILE A 165 -17.94 10.65 -7.29
N TYR A 166 -18.45 9.99 -6.25
CA TYR A 166 -19.48 8.95 -6.33
C TYR A 166 -20.91 9.51 -6.11
N GLY A 167 -21.02 10.85 -5.92
CA GLY A 167 -22.29 11.55 -5.79
C GLY A 167 -22.98 11.35 -4.44
N ALA A 168 -24.29 11.66 -4.41
CA ALA A 168 -25.08 11.69 -3.17
C ALA A 168 -25.19 10.33 -2.46
N ARG A 169 -25.07 9.22 -3.19
CA ARG A 169 -25.12 7.86 -2.62
C ARG A 169 -23.92 7.54 -1.74
N ALA A 170 -22.83 8.25 -1.94
CA ALA A 170 -21.59 8.09 -1.17
C ALA A 170 -21.54 8.96 0.10
N ALA A 171 -22.65 9.60 0.47
CA ALA A 171 -22.70 10.48 1.65
C ALA A 171 -22.37 9.76 2.97
N ALA A 172 -22.68 8.46 3.06
CA ALA A 172 -22.33 7.60 4.21
C ALA A 172 -20.90 7.01 4.12
N GLY A 173 -20.12 7.40 3.11
CA GLY A 173 -18.81 6.87 2.80
C GLY A 173 -18.83 5.83 1.68
N VAL A 174 -17.61 5.41 1.26
CA VAL A 174 -17.43 4.44 0.18
C VAL A 174 -16.45 3.36 0.62
N ILE A 175 -16.74 2.12 0.27
CA ILE A 175 -15.87 0.96 0.43
C ILE A 175 -15.52 0.47 -0.98
N LEU A 176 -14.20 0.42 -1.27
CA LEU A 176 -13.62 0.02 -2.55
C LEU A 176 -12.85 -1.26 -2.38
#